data_44fffadcf862e97af7ab615082e79430
#
_entry.id   44fffadcf862e97af7ab615082e79430
#
_cell.length_a   1.000
_cell.length_b   1.000
_cell.length_c   1.000
_cell.angle_alpha   90.00
_cell.angle_beta   90.00
_cell.angle_gamma   90.00
#
_symmetry.space_group_name_H-M   'P 1'
#
loop_
_entity.id
_entity.type
_entity.pdbx_description
1 polymer ?
#
loop_
_entity_poly.entity_id
_entity_poly.type
_entity_poly.pdbx_seq_one_letter_code
_entity_poly.pdbx_strand_id
1 'polypeptide(L)'
;MLAPEWDEPAGVPIDVLVFGGRRATVAPLVREAFDWPHGVFVAATISSENTAAADGTVGELRFDPFAMRPFCGYNMADYFAHWLSLGRRKGARLPRIFHVNWFRKGSDGEFLWPGYGENSRVLAWIFRRCDGDAQADATPIGLIPAPADLDLRGLELAPGMLDELLAFDHGVVKAQLTQVHDYLAQFGERIPPEFRAELTRLVHEATGSVSDNQNTQAGRCFLGADSRR
;
A
#
# COMPACT_ATOMS: atom_id res chain seq x y z
N MET A 1 -23.85 6.24 -22.09
CA MET A 1 -23.77 5.20 -23.12
C MET A 1 -23.15 3.97 -22.44
N LEU A 2 -23.78 2.80 -22.52
CA LEU A 2 -23.17 1.56 -21.99
C LEU A 2 -22.08 1.11 -22.97
N ALA A 3 -21.02 0.48 -22.42
CA ALA A 3 -19.98 -0.13 -23.24
C ALA A 3 -20.57 -1.31 -24.06
N PRO A 4 -20.07 -1.54 -25.27
CA PRO A 4 -20.55 -2.68 -26.10
C PRO A 4 -20.44 -4.04 -25.39
N GLU A 5 -19.45 -4.17 -24.49
CA GLU A 5 -19.13 -5.39 -23.75
C GLU A 5 -20.03 -5.60 -22.52
N TRP A 6 -20.99 -4.69 -22.25
CA TRP A 6 -21.84 -4.77 -21.06
C TRP A 6 -22.58 -6.09 -20.91
N ASP A 7 -23.08 -6.63 -22.02
CA ASP A 7 -23.84 -7.89 -22.07
C ASP A 7 -22.99 -9.06 -22.61
N GLU A 8 -21.65 -8.97 -22.60
CA GLU A 8 -20.79 -10.03 -23.09
C GLU A 8 -20.89 -11.28 -22.21
N PRO A 9 -21.42 -12.43 -22.76
CA PRO A 9 -21.63 -13.63 -21.96
C PRO A 9 -20.34 -14.25 -21.40
N ALA A 10 -19.20 -14.04 -22.06
CA ALA A 10 -17.88 -14.48 -21.59
C ALA A 10 -17.34 -13.63 -20.46
N GLY A 11 -18.00 -12.49 -20.14
CA GLY A 11 -17.50 -11.48 -19.25
C GLY A 11 -16.35 -10.69 -19.88
N VAL A 12 -15.83 -9.75 -19.09
CA VAL A 12 -14.65 -8.94 -19.46
C VAL A 12 -13.49 -9.25 -18.52
N PRO A 13 -12.24 -9.22 -19.01
CA PRO A 13 -11.07 -9.38 -18.15
C PRO A 13 -10.98 -8.22 -17.15
N ILE A 14 -10.47 -8.51 -15.97
CA ILE A 14 -10.12 -7.51 -14.95
C ILE A 14 -8.61 -7.47 -14.89
N ASP A 15 -8.00 -6.34 -15.24
CA ASP A 15 -6.56 -6.18 -15.26
C ASP A 15 -6.03 -5.58 -13.95
N VAL A 16 -6.86 -4.83 -13.21
CA VAL A 16 -6.46 -4.13 -12.00
C VAL A 16 -7.57 -4.11 -10.95
N LEU A 17 -7.17 -4.23 -9.70
CA LEU A 17 -7.98 -3.95 -8.52
C LEU A 17 -7.32 -2.82 -7.73
N VAL A 18 -8.07 -1.76 -7.46
CA VAL A 18 -7.59 -0.61 -6.68
C VAL A 18 -8.35 -0.56 -5.37
N PHE A 19 -7.63 -0.66 -4.28
CA PHE A 19 -8.16 -0.49 -2.93
C PHE A 19 -7.65 0.81 -2.33
N GLY A 20 -8.42 1.42 -1.45
CA GLY A 20 -8.02 2.67 -0.80
C GLY A 20 -8.50 2.75 0.63
N GLY A 21 -7.74 3.49 1.44
CA GLY A 21 -8.08 3.83 2.82
C GLY A 21 -7.74 5.29 3.09
N ARG A 22 -8.46 5.90 4.02
CA ARG A 22 -8.16 7.26 4.47
C ARG A 22 -7.13 7.20 5.58
N ARG A 23 -5.90 7.61 5.28
CA ARG A 23 -4.80 7.63 6.23
C ARG A 23 -4.10 8.99 6.19
N ALA A 24 -4.10 9.71 7.30
CA ALA A 24 -3.36 10.97 7.42
C ALA A 24 -1.85 10.75 7.39
N THR A 25 -1.40 9.58 7.86
CA THR A 25 0.02 9.23 7.95
C THR A 25 0.30 7.85 7.33
N VAL A 26 1.56 7.50 7.19
CA VAL A 26 2.09 6.13 6.94
C VAL A 26 1.89 5.59 5.52
N ALA A 27 0.68 5.62 4.98
CA ALA A 27 0.42 5.01 3.68
C ALA A 27 0.87 5.95 2.56
N PRO A 28 1.68 5.48 1.60
CA PRO A 28 2.05 6.28 0.45
C PRO A 28 0.84 6.59 -0.44
N LEU A 29 0.98 7.61 -1.30
CA LEU A 29 -0.05 8.01 -2.27
C LEU A 29 -0.57 6.82 -3.08
N VAL A 30 0.32 5.97 -3.53
CA VAL A 30 0.00 4.74 -4.26
C VAL A 30 1.11 3.70 -4.07
N ARG A 31 0.73 2.44 -4.03
CA ARG A 31 1.64 1.29 -4.12
C ARG A 31 1.00 0.13 -4.87
N GLU A 32 1.80 -0.60 -5.62
CA GLU A 32 1.44 -1.87 -6.25
C GLU A 32 1.87 -3.03 -5.35
N ALA A 33 1.07 -4.06 -5.24
CA ALA A 33 1.46 -5.29 -4.56
C ALA A 33 2.51 -6.07 -5.37
N PHE A 34 3.41 -6.79 -4.71
CA PHE A 34 4.44 -7.59 -5.37
C PHE A 34 3.86 -8.76 -6.17
N ASP A 35 2.86 -9.41 -5.60
CA ASP A 35 2.18 -10.58 -6.14
C ASP A 35 0.75 -10.68 -5.60
N TRP A 36 0.06 -11.74 -5.99
CA TRP A 36 -1.33 -11.96 -5.56
C TRP A 36 -1.48 -12.18 -4.06
N PRO A 37 -0.71 -13.06 -3.37
CA PRO A 37 -0.79 -13.21 -1.92
C PRO A 37 -0.56 -11.91 -1.16
N HIS A 38 0.48 -11.14 -1.52
CA HIS A 38 0.74 -9.83 -0.94
C HIS A 38 -0.43 -8.86 -1.20
N GLY A 39 -0.98 -8.83 -2.41
CA GLY A 39 -2.13 -7.99 -2.75
C GLY A 39 -3.37 -8.33 -1.93
N VAL A 40 -3.65 -9.61 -1.71
CA VAL A 40 -4.74 -10.09 -0.85
C VAL A 40 -4.50 -9.65 0.61
N PHE A 41 -3.27 -9.75 1.10
CA PHE A 41 -2.91 -9.25 2.43
C PHE A 41 -3.13 -7.73 2.54
N VAL A 42 -2.67 -6.96 1.56
CA VAL A 42 -2.88 -5.49 1.52
C VAL A 42 -4.36 -5.15 1.55
N ALA A 43 -5.18 -5.81 0.72
CA ALA A 43 -6.62 -5.58 0.67
C ALA A 43 -7.33 -5.98 1.97
N ALA A 44 -6.90 -7.07 2.60
CA ALA A 44 -7.46 -7.56 3.86
C ALA A 44 -7.10 -6.68 5.07
N THR A 45 -6.02 -5.93 4.99
CA THR A 45 -5.54 -5.04 6.07
C THR A 45 -5.78 -3.56 5.80
N ILE A 46 -6.65 -3.24 4.84
CA ILE A 46 -7.09 -1.86 4.59
C ILE A 46 -7.68 -1.29 5.87
N SER A 47 -7.27 -0.06 6.16
CA SER A 47 -7.79 0.68 7.31
C SER A 47 -8.00 2.14 6.96
N SER A 48 -9.02 2.73 7.60
CA SER A 48 -9.38 4.13 7.43
C SER A 48 -9.56 4.79 8.78
N GLU A 49 -9.17 6.04 8.88
CA GLU A 49 -9.45 6.87 10.05
C GLU A 49 -10.93 7.28 10.06
N ASN A 50 -11.57 7.17 11.21
CA ASN A 50 -12.93 7.63 11.41
C ASN A 50 -13.01 9.15 11.26
N THR A 51 -14.01 9.61 10.51
CA THR A 51 -14.24 11.04 10.26
C THR A 51 -15.43 11.61 11.02
N ALA A 52 -16.28 10.74 11.53
CA ALA A 52 -17.47 11.12 12.26
C ALA A 52 -17.47 10.49 13.66
N ALA A 53 -17.88 11.26 14.67
CA ALA A 53 -18.01 10.78 16.06
C ALA A 53 -19.07 9.66 16.21
N ALA A 54 -20.01 9.56 15.29
CA ALA A 54 -21.02 8.49 15.27
C ALA A 54 -20.43 7.10 15.01
N ASP A 55 -19.26 7.04 14.37
CA ASP A 55 -18.58 5.79 14.01
C ASP A 55 -17.46 5.41 15.01
N GLY A 56 -17.29 6.16 16.10
CA GLY A 56 -16.24 6.03 17.08
C GLY A 56 -15.49 7.35 17.33
N THR A 57 -14.28 7.29 17.88
CA THR A 57 -13.45 8.49 18.08
C THR A 57 -12.91 8.97 16.74
N VAL A 58 -13.03 10.25 16.44
CA VAL A 58 -12.45 10.87 15.23
C VAL A 58 -10.93 10.63 15.22
N GLY A 59 -10.42 10.15 14.08
CA GLY A 59 -9.01 9.77 13.92
C GLY A 59 -8.68 8.35 14.38
N GLU A 60 -9.59 7.64 15.04
CA GLU A 60 -9.42 6.23 15.37
C GLU A 60 -9.39 5.37 14.10
N LEU A 61 -8.49 4.38 14.09
CA LEU A 61 -8.29 3.51 12.95
C LEU A 61 -9.29 2.36 12.94
N ARG A 62 -10.05 2.24 11.86
CA ARG A 62 -10.95 1.12 11.62
C ARG A 62 -10.45 0.28 10.45
N PHE A 63 -10.28 -1.02 10.68
CA PHE A 63 -10.02 -1.98 9.61
C PHE A 63 -11.30 -2.28 8.83
N ASP A 64 -11.19 -2.26 7.50
CA ASP A 64 -12.29 -2.52 6.58
C ASP A 64 -11.80 -3.40 5.42
N PRO A 65 -11.59 -4.70 5.70
CA PRO A 65 -11.01 -5.62 4.73
C PRO A 65 -11.78 -5.62 3.41
N PHE A 66 -11.09 -5.38 2.31
CA PHE A 66 -11.65 -5.30 0.95
C PHE A 66 -12.78 -4.28 0.79
N ALA A 67 -12.98 -3.37 1.76
CA ALA A 67 -14.19 -2.53 1.89
C ALA A 67 -15.49 -3.37 1.95
N MET A 68 -15.43 -4.59 2.48
CA MET A 68 -16.51 -5.57 2.47
C MET A 68 -17.05 -5.93 3.85
N ARG A 69 -16.47 -5.36 4.92
CA ARG A 69 -16.84 -5.71 6.30
C ARG A 69 -18.35 -5.66 6.56
N PRO A 70 -19.11 -4.64 6.12
CA PRO A 70 -20.56 -4.58 6.38
C PRO A 70 -21.36 -5.65 5.62
N PHE A 71 -20.78 -6.27 4.61
CA PHE A 71 -21.45 -7.21 3.70
C PHE A 71 -21.05 -8.67 3.95
N CYS A 72 -20.08 -8.92 4.83
CA CYS A 72 -19.60 -10.27 5.11
C CYS A 72 -20.25 -10.79 6.42
N GLY A 73 -21.18 -11.70 6.29
CA GLY A 73 -21.92 -12.32 7.41
C GLY A 73 -21.25 -13.57 8.00
N TYR A 74 -19.97 -13.84 7.72
CA TYR A 74 -19.21 -14.98 8.20
C TYR A 74 -17.79 -14.56 8.58
N ASN A 75 -16.95 -15.51 9.02
CA ASN A 75 -15.57 -15.19 9.38
C ASN A 75 -14.78 -14.69 8.15
N MET A 76 -14.27 -13.47 8.21
CA MET A 76 -13.56 -12.85 7.09
C MET A 76 -12.29 -13.63 6.68
N ALA A 77 -11.68 -14.43 7.57
CA ALA A 77 -10.55 -15.27 7.20
C ALA A 77 -10.91 -16.30 6.10
N ASP A 78 -12.16 -16.79 6.08
CA ASP A 78 -12.64 -17.67 5.01
C ASP A 78 -12.73 -16.91 3.67
N TYR A 79 -13.09 -15.62 3.71
CA TYR A 79 -13.06 -14.73 2.55
C TYR A 79 -11.63 -14.50 2.04
N PHE A 80 -10.68 -14.27 2.95
CA PHE A 80 -9.26 -14.14 2.59
C PHE A 80 -8.72 -15.42 1.95
N ALA A 81 -9.05 -16.58 2.55
CA ALA A 81 -8.66 -17.87 1.98
C ALA A 81 -9.25 -18.10 0.60
N HIS A 82 -10.49 -17.65 0.36
CA HIS A 82 -11.11 -17.70 -0.96
C HIS A 82 -10.31 -16.89 -1.99
N TRP A 83 -9.97 -15.63 -1.68
CA TRP A 83 -9.16 -14.79 -2.56
C TRP A 83 -7.81 -15.43 -2.86
N LEU A 84 -7.10 -15.94 -1.85
CA LEU A 84 -5.84 -16.65 -2.04
C LEU A 84 -6.01 -17.88 -2.96
N SER A 85 -7.14 -18.59 -2.84
CA SER A 85 -7.42 -19.77 -3.66
C SER A 85 -7.54 -19.46 -5.15
N LEU A 86 -7.94 -18.25 -5.53
CA LEU A 86 -7.99 -17.83 -6.93
C LEU A 86 -6.60 -17.86 -7.58
N GLY A 87 -5.58 -17.47 -6.85
CA GLY A 87 -4.18 -17.51 -7.30
C GLY A 87 -3.62 -18.92 -7.52
N ARG A 88 -4.25 -19.95 -6.93
CA ARG A 88 -3.84 -21.34 -7.07
C ARG A 88 -4.52 -22.05 -8.26
N ARG A 89 -5.48 -21.42 -8.93
CA ARG A 89 -6.19 -22.00 -10.07
C ARG A 89 -5.28 -22.05 -11.28
N LYS A 90 -5.18 -23.22 -11.89
CA LYS A 90 -4.39 -23.41 -13.12
C LYS A 90 -4.93 -22.49 -14.24
N GLY A 91 -4.04 -21.70 -14.83
CA GLY A 91 -4.39 -20.78 -15.92
C GLY A 91 -5.13 -19.53 -15.48
N ALA A 92 -5.20 -19.23 -14.17
CA ALA A 92 -5.78 -17.98 -13.68
C ALA A 92 -4.99 -16.78 -14.23
N ARG A 93 -5.73 -15.82 -14.81
CA ARG A 93 -5.22 -14.47 -15.14
C ARG A 93 -5.66 -13.54 -14.02
N LEU A 94 -4.74 -13.27 -13.12
CA LEU A 94 -5.05 -12.47 -11.94
C LEU A 94 -4.79 -10.99 -12.23
N PRO A 95 -5.69 -10.10 -11.79
CA PRO A 95 -5.44 -8.67 -11.87
C PRO A 95 -4.30 -8.26 -10.93
N ARG A 96 -3.62 -7.17 -11.27
CA ARG A 96 -2.70 -6.51 -10.33
C ARG A 96 -3.48 -5.82 -9.24
N ILE A 97 -2.92 -5.74 -8.04
CA ILE A 97 -3.56 -5.10 -6.89
C ILE A 97 -2.76 -3.86 -6.50
N PHE A 98 -3.47 -2.74 -6.42
CA PHE A 98 -2.93 -1.46 -5.98
C PHE A 98 -3.66 -0.96 -4.74
N HIS A 99 -2.93 -0.20 -3.92
CA HIS A 99 -3.49 0.56 -2.81
C HIS A 99 -3.22 2.04 -3.03
N VAL A 100 -4.25 2.88 -2.82
CA VAL A 100 -4.16 4.33 -2.94
C VAL A 100 -4.55 5.02 -1.64
N ASN A 101 -3.94 6.17 -1.36
CA ASN A 101 -4.27 7.02 -0.22
C ASN A 101 -4.24 8.49 -0.63
N TRP A 102 -5.41 9.06 -0.86
CA TRP A 102 -5.57 10.47 -1.26
C TRP A 102 -5.48 11.45 -0.07
N PHE A 103 -5.34 10.97 1.15
CA PHE A 103 -5.63 11.72 2.39
C PHE A 103 -4.40 11.94 3.27
N ARG A 104 -3.20 11.71 2.75
CA ARG A 104 -1.97 11.96 3.50
C ARG A 104 -1.84 13.43 3.80
N LYS A 105 -1.43 13.76 5.04
CA LYS A 105 -1.28 15.12 5.55
C LYS A 105 0.17 15.40 5.88
N GLY A 106 0.56 16.66 5.68
CA GLY A 106 1.82 17.21 6.15
C GLY A 106 1.81 17.55 7.65
N SER A 107 2.93 18.02 8.12
CA SER A 107 3.09 18.44 9.53
C SER A 107 2.21 19.62 9.93
N ASP A 108 1.74 20.40 8.97
CA ASP A 108 0.79 21.51 9.11
C ASP A 108 -0.68 21.06 9.20
N GLY A 109 -0.96 19.76 8.95
CA GLY A 109 -2.28 19.19 8.95
C GLY A 109 -3.02 19.33 7.62
N GLU A 110 -2.43 19.96 6.61
CA GLU A 110 -3.01 20.09 5.27
C GLU A 110 -2.76 18.83 4.45
N PHE A 111 -3.64 18.59 3.45
CA PHE A 111 -3.45 17.46 2.54
C PHE A 111 -2.27 17.69 1.61
N LEU A 112 -1.38 16.70 1.53
CA LEU A 112 -0.23 16.73 0.63
C LEU A 112 -0.63 16.51 -0.82
N TRP A 113 -1.69 15.78 -1.09
CA TRP A 113 -2.19 15.53 -2.44
C TRP A 113 -3.44 16.36 -2.70
N PRO A 114 -3.50 17.10 -3.81
CA PRO A 114 -4.66 17.96 -4.09
C PRO A 114 -5.96 17.18 -4.28
N GLY A 115 -5.86 15.90 -4.67
CA GLY A 115 -7.01 15.04 -4.87
C GLY A 115 -7.79 15.37 -6.15
N TYR A 116 -9.03 14.88 -6.19
CA TYR A 116 -9.99 15.10 -7.25
C TYR A 116 -9.44 14.85 -8.66
N GLY A 117 -9.36 15.87 -9.53
CA GLY A 117 -8.85 15.74 -10.90
C GLY A 117 -7.44 15.18 -10.97
N GLU A 118 -6.59 15.50 -9.99
CA GLU A 118 -5.20 15.07 -9.94
C GLU A 118 -5.05 13.57 -9.64
N ASN A 119 -6.10 12.92 -9.11
CA ASN A 119 -6.12 11.46 -8.93
C ASN A 119 -5.96 10.72 -10.27
N SER A 120 -6.34 11.35 -11.39
CA SER A 120 -6.16 10.80 -12.74
C SER A 120 -4.69 10.51 -13.07
N ARG A 121 -3.74 11.26 -12.50
CA ARG A 121 -2.29 11.06 -12.70
C ARG A 121 -1.82 9.73 -12.10
N VAL A 122 -2.34 9.42 -10.92
CA VAL A 122 -2.07 8.14 -10.25
C VAL A 122 -2.71 6.99 -11.04
N LEU A 123 -3.96 7.16 -11.51
CA LEU A 123 -4.61 6.15 -12.35
C LEU A 123 -3.86 5.94 -13.67
N ALA A 124 -3.35 7.00 -14.29
CA ALA A 124 -2.53 6.91 -15.49
C ALA A 124 -1.22 6.13 -15.23
N TRP A 125 -0.58 6.31 -14.06
CA TRP A 125 0.57 5.51 -13.66
C TRP A 125 0.17 4.03 -13.49
N ILE A 126 -0.95 3.73 -12.84
CA ILE A 126 -1.46 2.37 -12.65
C ILE A 126 -1.66 1.69 -14.01
N PHE A 127 -2.28 2.36 -14.99
CA PHE A 127 -2.47 1.80 -16.33
C PHE A 127 -1.13 1.52 -17.01
N ARG A 128 -0.19 2.48 -16.99
CA ARG A 128 1.15 2.27 -17.55
C ARG A 128 1.91 1.12 -16.86
N ARG A 129 1.68 0.90 -15.55
CA ARG A 129 2.21 -0.28 -14.85
C ARG A 129 1.63 -1.58 -15.39
N CYS A 130 0.33 -1.60 -15.71
CA CYS A 130 -0.31 -2.77 -16.31
C CYS A 130 0.22 -3.06 -17.72
N ASP A 131 0.49 -2.01 -18.50
CA ASP A 131 1.04 -2.10 -19.86
C ASP A 131 2.56 -2.39 -19.88
N GLY A 132 3.24 -2.26 -18.74
CA GLY A 132 4.70 -2.44 -18.65
C GLY A 132 5.51 -1.19 -19.00
N ASP A 133 4.85 -0.03 -19.13
CA ASP A 133 5.42 1.23 -19.61
C ASP A 133 5.85 2.20 -18.49
N ALA A 134 5.77 1.78 -17.22
CA ALA A 134 6.22 2.58 -16.08
C ALA A 134 7.12 1.79 -15.14
N GLN A 135 8.11 2.47 -14.58
CA GLN A 135 9.00 1.91 -13.57
C GLN A 135 8.39 2.06 -12.16
N ALA A 136 8.92 1.29 -11.22
CA ALA A 136 8.55 1.36 -9.82
C ALA A 136 9.75 0.99 -8.94
N ASP A 137 9.87 1.66 -7.81
CA ASP A 137 10.86 1.39 -6.80
C ASP A 137 10.30 0.41 -5.75
N ALA A 138 11.11 -0.59 -5.40
CA ALA A 138 10.72 -1.57 -4.39
C ALA A 138 10.89 -1.00 -2.98
N THR A 139 9.85 -1.16 -2.17
CA THR A 139 9.86 -0.86 -0.73
C THR A 139 9.39 -2.09 0.04
N PRO A 140 9.59 -2.17 1.35
CA PRO A 140 9.06 -3.27 2.16
C PRO A 140 7.55 -3.50 2.03
N ILE A 141 6.79 -2.46 1.70
CA ILE A 141 5.32 -2.51 1.66
C ILE A 141 4.73 -2.64 0.25
N GLY A 142 5.56 -2.74 -0.78
CA GLY A 142 5.13 -2.84 -2.19
C GLY A 142 5.98 -1.99 -3.11
N LEU A 143 5.56 -1.91 -4.36
CA LEU A 143 6.21 -1.12 -5.40
C LEU A 143 5.54 0.27 -5.45
N ILE A 144 6.34 1.34 -5.35
CA ILE A 144 5.87 2.72 -5.44
C ILE A 144 6.34 3.35 -6.76
N PRO A 145 5.69 4.42 -7.27
CA PRO A 145 6.21 5.13 -8.44
C PRO A 145 7.65 5.58 -8.24
N ALA A 146 8.52 5.33 -9.22
CA ALA A 146 9.73 6.11 -9.32
C ALA A 146 9.34 7.58 -9.53
N PRO A 147 10.02 8.57 -8.89
CA PRO A 147 9.59 9.98 -8.95
C PRO A 147 9.39 10.53 -10.36
N ALA A 148 10.17 10.06 -11.34
CA ALA A 148 10.06 10.46 -12.73
C ALA A 148 8.88 9.83 -13.48
N ASP A 149 8.27 8.79 -12.93
CA ASP A 149 7.18 8.06 -13.57
C ASP A 149 5.78 8.56 -13.20
N LEU A 150 5.67 9.45 -12.22
CA LEU A 150 4.42 10.14 -11.94
C LEU A 150 4.37 11.45 -12.74
N ASP A 151 3.43 11.58 -13.67
CA ASP A 151 3.31 12.80 -14.49
C ASP A 151 2.77 13.96 -13.65
N LEU A 152 3.67 14.87 -13.28
CA LEU A 152 3.35 16.06 -12.48
C LEU A 152 3.30 17.35 -13.33
N ARG A 153 3.34 17.27 -14.66
CA ARG A 153 3.31 18.46 -15.53
C ARG A 153 2.04 19.27 -15.28
N GLY A 154 2.23 20.58 -15.02
CA GLY A 154 1.14 21.48 -14.69
C GLY A 154 0.56 21.35 -13.28
N LEU A 155 1.13 20.48 -12.42
CA LEU A 155 0.83 20.39 -11.01
C LEU A 155 1.97 21.01 -10.21
N GLU A 156 1.67 22.04 -9.42
CA GLU A 156 2.62 22.68 -8.52
C GLU A 156 2.55 22.01 -7.14
N LEU A 157 3.57 21.24 -6.81
CA LEU A 157 3.79 20.69 -5.48
C LEU A 157 4.91 21.48 -4.78
N ALA A 158 4.80 21.71 -3.49
CA ALA A 158 5.89 22.30 -2.71
C ALA A 158 7.14 21.40 -2.76
N PRO A 159 8.35 21.97 -2.66
CA PRO A 159 9.58 21.19 -2.64
C PRO A 159 9.56 20.10 -1.56
N GLY A 160 9.89 18.86 -1.93
CA GLY A 160 9.90 17.70 -1.05
C GLY A 160 8.52 17.05 -0.79
N MET A 161 7.43 17.65 -1.23
CA MET A 161 6.08 17.12 -1.00
C MET A 161 5.86 15.77 -1.71
N LEU A 162 6.40 15.58 -2.90
CA LEU A 162 6.33 14.29 -3.59
C LEU A 162 7.09 13.20 -2.82
N ASP A 163 8.29 13.52 -2.33
CA ASP A 163 9.08 12.59 -1.53
C ASP A 163 8.31 12.19 -0.26
N GLU A 164 7.66 13.15 0.40
CA GLU A 164 6.82 12.88 1.56
C GLU A 164 5.60 12.03 1.19
N LEU A 165 4.93 12.29 0.07
CA LEU A 165 3.79 11.51 -0.42
C LEU A 165 4.12 10.05 -0.73
N LEU A 166 5.34 9.78 -1.19
CA LEU A 166 5.84 8.46 -1.52
C LEU A 166 6.65 7.83 -0.38
N ALA A 167 6.98 8.60 0.67
CA ALA A 167 7.84 8.13 1.74
C ALA A 167 7.28 6.91 2.47
N PHE A 168 8.20 6.04 2.82
CA PHE A 168 8.03 4.92 3.72
C PHE A 168 8.84 5.18 5.00
N ASP A 169 8.19 5.17 6.15
CA ASP A 169 8.82 5.33 7.46
C ASP A 169 8.81 4.01 8.23
N HIS A 170 10.00 3.45 8.48
CA HIS A 170 10.16 2.17 9.18
C HIS A 170 9.57 2.19 10.61
N GLY A 171 9.74 3.27 11.35
CA GLY A 171 9.24 3.40 12.73
C GLY A 171 7.71 3.39 12.79
N VAL A 172 7.11 4.13 11.89
CA VAL A 172 5.65 4.24 11.78
C VAL A 172 5.04 2.94 11.28
N VAL A 173 5.67 2.27 10.32
CA VAL A 173 5.24 0.94 9.84
C VAL A 173 5.31 -0.10 10.95
N LYS A 174 6.37 -0.11 11.76
CA LYS A 174 6.47 -1.02 12.91
C LYS A 174 5.31 -0.86 13.90
N ALA A 175 4.92 0.38 14.22
CA ALA A 175 3.76 0.64 15.08
C ALA A 175 2.46 0.14 14.43
N GLN A 176 2.32 0.31 13.12
CA GLN A 176 1.17 -0.20 12.38
C GLN A 176 1.11 -1.72 12.33
N LEU A 177 2.24 -2.41 12.20
CA LEU A 177 2.30 -3.87 12.18
C LEU A 177 1.75 -4.48 13.47
N THR A 178 1.93 -3.83 14.63
CA THR A 178 1.30 -4.25 15.88
C THR A 178 -0.23 -4.19 15.78
N GLN A 179 -0.78 -3.11 15.24
CA GLN A 179 -2.24 -2.98 15.04
C GLN A 179 -2.77 -4.02 14.04
N VAL A 180 -2.03 -4.30 12.96
CA VAL A 180 -2.38 -5.34 11.99
C VAL A 180 -2.35 -6.73 12.65
N HIS A 181 -1.34 -7.01 13.47
CA HIS A 181 -1.26 -8.26 14.22
C HIS A 181 -2.48 -8.46 15.12
N ASP A 182 -2.84 -7.44 15.93
CA ASP A 182 -3.98 -7.50 16.84
C ASP A 182 -5.31 -7.64 16.08
N TYR A 183 -5.43 -6.96 14.93
CA TYR A 183 -6.57 -7.12 14.05
C TYR A 183 -6.68 -8.54 13.49
N LEU A 184 -5.60 -9.12 13.00
CA LEU A 184 -5.60 -10.48 12.46
C LEU A 184 -5.85 -11.54 13.54
N ALA A 185 -5.42 -11.31 14.78
CA ALA A 185 -5.64 -12.21 15.91
C ALA A 185 -7.15 -12.45 16.19
N GLN A 186 -8.04 -11.51 15.81
CA GLN A 186 -9.50 -11.66 15.99
C GLN A 186 -10.09 -12.84 15.19
N PHE A 187 -9.41 -13.27 14.13
CA PHE A 187 -9.89 -14.38 13.29
C PHE A 187 -9.38 -15.75 13.75
N GLY A 188 -8.50 -15.78 14.76
CA GLY A 188 -7.97 -17.00 15.38
C GLY A 188 -7.17 -17.86 14.42
N GLU A 189 -7.34 -19.18 14.50
CA GLU A 189 -6.59 -20.15 13.69
C GLU A 189 -7.03 -20.19 12.22
N ARG A 190 -8.14 -19.57 11.87
CA ARG A 190 -8.65 -19.51 10.49
C ARG A 190 -7.84 -18.61 9.57
N ILE A 191 -6.97 -17.73 10.12
CA ILE A 191 -6.08 -16.90 9.33
C ILE A 191 -5.19 -17.76 8.43
N PRO A 192 -5.19 -17.53 7.09
CA PRO A 192 -4.34 -18.25 6.17
C PRO A 192 -2.86 -18.13 6.53
N PRO A 193 -2.07 -19.20 6.34
CA PRO A 193 -0.64 -19.19 6.66
C PRO A 193 0.14 -18.13 5.87
N GLU A 194 -0.30 -17.78 4.67
CA GLU A 194 0.29 -16.72 3.84
C GLU A 194 0.26 -15.37 4.55
N PHE A 195 -0.79 -15.08 5.32
CA PHE A 195 -0.90 -13.84 6.10
C PHE A 195 0.12 -13.79 7.24
N ARG A 196 0.36 -14.92 7.90
CA ARG A 196 1.40 -15.01 8.95
C ARG A 196 2.79 -14.85 8.37
N ALA A 197 3.03 -15.46 7.20
CA ALA A 197 4.31 -15.34 6.50
C ALA A 197 4.57 -13.88 6.08
N GLU A 198 3.55 -13.20 5.52
CA GLU A 198 3.66 -11.82 5.10
C GLU A 198 3.89 -10.86 6.28
N LEU A 199 3.17 -11.05 7.39
CA LEU A 199 3.38 -10.26 8.60
C LEU A 199 4.81 -10.45 9.14
N THR A 200 5.32 -11.70 9.15
CA THR A 200 6.69 -12.00 9.57
C THR A 200 7.72 -11.34 8.68
N ARG A 201 7.53 -11.36 7.35
CA ARG A 201 8.39 -10.68 6.38
C ARG A 201 8.45 -9.17 6.67
N LEU A 202 7.29 -8.53 6.80
CA LEU A 202 7.19 -7.09 7.06
C LEU A 202 7.85 -6.69 8.40
N VAL A 203 7.67 -7.50 9.45
CA VAL A 203 8.33 -7.26 10.74
C VAL A 203 9.85 -7.35 10.60
N HIS A 204 10.35 -8.37 9.88
CA HIS A 204 11.78 -8.55 9.64
C HIS A 204 12.38 -7.36 8.87
N GLU A 205 11.74 -6.93 7.79
CA GLU A 205 12.20 -5.81 6.98
C GLU A 205 12.12 -4.46 7.73
N ALA A 206 11.07 -4.27 8.54
CA ALA A 206 10.96 -3.08 9.37
C ALA A 206 11.99 -3.02 10.50
N THR A 207 12.54 -4.16 10.92
CA THR A 207 13.56 -4.24 11.99
C THR A 207 14.99 -4.33 11.43
N GLY A 208 15.20 -4.98 10.30
CA GLY A 208 16.52 -5.26 9.71
C GLY A 208 17.24 -4.02 9.15
N SER A 209 16.50 -3.03 8.63
CA SER A 209 17.09 -1.80 8.07
C SER A 209 17.62 -0.82 9.13
N VAL A 210 17.31 -1.03 10.42
CA VAL A 210 17.88 -0.21 11.51
C VAL A 210 19.35 -0.56 11.78
N SER A 211 19.79 -1.79 11.51
CA SER A 211 21.17 -2.20 11.71
C SER A 211 22.14 -1.71 10.64
N ASP A 212 21.69 -1.56 9.39
CA ASP A 212 22.56 -1.12 8.28
C ASP A 212 22.83 0.39 8.28
N ASN A 213 21.89 1.21 8.79
CA ASN A 213 22.05 2.66 8.84
C ASN A 213 23.01 3.14 9.96
N GLN A 214 23.22 2.33 11.02
CA GLN A 214 24.20 2.67 12.07
C GLN A 214 25.63 2.31 11.64
N ASN A 215 25.80 1.33 10.77
CA ASN A 215 27.12 0.94 10.28
C ASN A 215 27.65 1.84 9.15
N THR A 216 26.77 2.52 8.41
CA THR A 216 27.16 3.43 7.32
C THR A 216 27.64 4.80 7.84
N GLN A 217 27.21 5.21 9.03
CA GLN A 217 27.71 6.45 9.66
C GLN A 217 29.02 6.25 10.42
N ALA A 218 29.30 5.07 10.93
CA ALA A 218 30.58 4.77 11.61
C ALA A 218 31.76 4.60 10.63
N GLY A 219 31.51 4.25 9.35
CA GLY A 219 32.55 4.04 8.34
C GLY A 219 33.07 5.31 7.66
N ARG A 220 32.46 6.47 7.88
CA ARG A 220 32.89 7.73 7.22
C ARG A 220 33.79 8.65 8.05
N CYS A 221 34.17 8.26 9.26
CA CYS A 221 34.98 9.09 10.16
C CYS A 221 36.47 8.71 10.21
N PHE A 222 36.94 7.74 9.45
CA PHE A 222 38.35 7.32 9.48
C PHE A 222 38.97 7.18 8.07
N LEU A 223 39.04 8.23 7.30
CA LEU A 223 40.05 8.37 6.21
C LEU A 223 40.19 9.87 5.86
N GLY A 224 40.97 10.55 6.65
CA GLY A 224 41.35 11.92 6.38
C GLY A 224 42.46 12.39 7.32
N ALA A 225 43.66 11.86 7.17
CA ALA A 225 44.92 12.55 7.49
C ALA A 225 46.08 11.66 7.04
N ASP A 226 46.88 12.26 6.20
CA ASP A 226 48.34 12.13 6.10
C ASP A 226 48.90 11.49 4.85
N SER A 227 49.41 12.34 4.00
CA SER A 227 50.75 12.19 3.41
C SER A 227 51.17 13.45 2.64
N ARG A 228 51.88 14.30 3.34
CA ARG A 228 52.92 15.10 2.69
C ARG A 228 54.25 14.49 3.09
N ARG A 229 54.95 13.95 2.13
CA ARG A 229 56.40 14.16 1.81
C ARG A 229 56.74 13.44 0.52
#